data_cf0fe5b770e85e81bb355de5819fa544
#
_entry.id   cf0fe5b770e85e81bb355de5819fa544
#
_cell.length_a   1.000
_cell.length_b   1.000
_cell.length_c   1.000
_cell.angle_alpha   90.00
_cell.angle_beta   90.00
_cell.angle_gamma   90.00
#
_symmetry.space_group_name_H-M   'P 1'
#
loop_
_entity.id
_entity.type
_entity.pdbx_description
1 polymer ?
#
loop_
_entity_poly.entity_id
_entity_poly.type
_entity_poly.pdbx_seq_one_letter_code
_entity_poly.pdbx_strand_id
1 'polypeptide(L)'
;MKVIVTIIISLFAASAVSLRAADAKANWDANCAQCHGKTGNADTKMGKTLNAKDLTDAKVQSEFSDAKATESIKNGVKENGKTTMKAFGGKLTDDEIKALVAYVRTLKK
;
A
#
# COMPACT_ATOMS: atom_id res chain seq x y z
N MET A 1 -16.48 40.03 40.49
CA MET A 1 -16.90 39.21 39.36
C MET A 1 -15.70 38.41 38.87
N LYS A 2 -15.75 37.11 39.06
CA LYS A 2 -14.72 36.18 38.52
C LYS A 2 -15.14 35.75 37.13
N VAL A 3 -14.38 36.16 36.12
CA VAL A 3 -14.57 35.70 34.74
C VAL A 3 -13.89 34.33 34.61
N ILE A 4 -14.68 33.29 34.47
CA ILE A 4 -14.16 31.96 34.18
C ILE A 4 -13.94 31.87 32.66
N VAL A 5 -12.67 31.95 32.25
CA VAL A 5 -12.30 31.69 30.86
C VAL A 5 -12.25 30.18 30.67
N THR A 6 -13.29 29.64 30.05
CA THR A 6 -13.31 28.23 29.67
C THR A 6 -12.47 28.08 28.40
N ILE A 7 -11.28 27.52 28.56
CA ILE A 7 -10.43 27.15 27.42
C ILE A 7 -11.01 25.88 26.80
N ILE A 8 -11.63 26.01 25.64
CA ILE A 8 -12.05 24.87 24.83
C ILE A 8 -10.81 24.37 24.09
N ILE A 9 -10.23 23.30 24.60
CA ILE A 9 -9.17 22.59 23.89
C ILE A 9 -9.87 21.74 22.84
N SER A 10 -9.91 22.24 21.61
CA SER A 10 -10.39 21.46 20.45
C SER A 10 -9.35 20.41 20.11
N LEU A 11 -9.72 19.16 20.35
CA LEU A 11 -8.91 17.98 20.02
C LEU A 11 -8.91 17.79 18.48
N PHE A 12 -7.90 18.31 17.81
CA PHE A 12 -7.71 18.14 16.36
C PHE A 12 -6.79 16.93 16.12
N ALA A 13 -7.30 15.72 16.25
CA ALA A 13 -6.49 14.49 16.13
C ALA A 13 -6.87 13.57 14.96
N ALA A 14 -7.71 14.02 13.99
CA ALA A 14 -8.30 13.09 13.01
C ALA A 14 -7.72 13.17 11.57
N SER A 15 -6.83 14.13 11.26
CA SER A 15 -6.48 14.42 9.84
C SER A 15 -5.30 13.62 9.27
N ALA A 16 -4.39 13.10 10.09
CA ALA A 16 -3.15 12.48 9.61
C ALA A 16 -3.37 11.09 8.96
N VAL A 17 -4.36 10.32 9.40
CA VAL A 17 -4.63 8.97 8.89
C VAL A 17 -5.30 9.01 7.51
N SER A 18 -6.19 9.97 7.26
CA SER A 18 -6.90 10.13 5.98
C SER A 18 -5.97 10.55 4.85
N LEU A 19 -4.95 11.41 5.11
CA LEU A 19 -3.99 11.85 4.11
C LEU A 19 -3.08 10.71 3.65
N ARG A 20 -2.61 9.86 4.57
CA ARG A 20 -1.77 8.71 4.24
C ARG A 20 -2.52 7.68 3.40
N ALA A 21 -3.79 7.41 3.71
CA ALA A 21 -4.61 6.48 2.93
C ALA A 21 -4.86 7.01 1.51
N ALA A 22 -5.13 8.31 1.33
CA ALA A 22 -5.30 8.94 0.03
C ALA A 22 -4.00 8.89 -0.80
N ASP A 23 -2.84 9.16 -0.17
CA ASP A 23 -1.53 9.09 -0.82
C ASP A 23 -1.17 7.65 -1.21
N ALA A 24 -1.48 6.67 -0.37
CA ALA A 24 -1.25 5.26 -0.67
C ALA A 24 -2.08 4.80 -1.88
N LYS A 25 -3.35 5.21 -1.97
CA LYS A 25 -4.18 4.92 -3.13
C LYS A 25 -3.62 5.56 -4.40
N ALA A 26 -3.21 6.82 -4.33
CA ALA A 26 -2.60 7.51 -5.46
C ALA A 26 -1.30 6.83 -5.91
N ASN A 27 -0.45 6.43 -4.98
CA ASN A 27 0.78 5.67 -5.27
C ASN A 27 0.48 4.29 -5.85
N TRP A 28 -0.55 3.63 -5.37
CA TRP A 28 -1.02 2.37 -5.94
C TRP A 28 -1.44 2.52 -7.39
N ASP A 29 -2.31 3.48 -7.66
CA ASP A 29 -2.83 3.74 -9.02
C ASP A 29 -1.70 4.11 -9.99
N ALA A 30 -0.71 4.88 -9.54
CA ALA A 30 0.41 5.33 -10.37
C ALA A 30 1.49 4.26 -10.61
N ASN A 31 1.75 3.38 -9.64
CA ASN A 31 2.93 2.52 -9.62
C ASN A 31 2.65 1.01 -9.58
N CYS A 32 1.49 0.61 -9.11
CA CYS A 32 1.18 -0.80 -8.82
C CYS A 32 0.08 -1.36 -9.70
N ALA A 33 -0.92 -0.55 -10.02
CA ALA A 33 -2.14 -0.98 -10.71
C ALA A 33 -1.90 -1.52 -12.11
N GLN A 34 -0.82 -1.13 -12.79
CA GLN A 34 -0.49 -1.62 -14.13
C GLN A 34 -0.35 -3.15 -14.15
N CYS A 35 0.21 -3.73 -13.10
CA CYS A 35 0.34 -5.19 -12.94
C CYS A 35 -0.75 -5.75 -12.04
N HIS A 36 -0.92 -5.16 -10.85
CA HIS A 36 -1.81 -5.69 -9.82
C HIS A 36 -3.29 -5.36 -10.03
N GLY A 37 -3.62 -4.44 -10.94
CA GLY A 37 -4.99 -3.95 -11.14
C GLY A 37 -5.40 -2.88 -10.13
N LYS A 38 -6.38 -2.07 -10.47
CA LYS A 38 -6.89 -1.02 -9.56
C LYS A 38 -7.48 -1.59 -8.28
N THR A 39 -8.11 -2.76 -8.37
CA THR A 39 -8.69 -3.47 -7.22
C THR A 39 -7.72 -4.44 -6.56
N GLY A 40 -6.55 -4.68 -7.14
CA GLY A 40 -5.56 -5.65 -6.67
C GLY A 40 -5.81 -7.09 -7.13
N ASN A 41 -6.75 -7.32 -8.04
CA ASN A 41 -7.11 -8.67 -8.50
C ASN A 41 -6.16 -9.26 -9.54
N ALA A 42 -5.12 -8.53 -9.95
CA ALA A 42 -4.13 -8.90 -10.97
C ALA A 42 -4.74 -9.19 -12.36
N ASP A 43 -5.96 -8.76 -12.62
CA ASP A 43 -6.64 -8.93 -13.90
C ASP A 43 -6.18 -7.85 -14.90
N THR A 44 -4.91 -7.90 -15.25
CA THR A 44 -4.26 -7.01 -16.22
C THR A 44 -3.39 -7.85 -17.15
N LYS A 45 -3.07 -7.32 -18.33
CA LYS A 45 -2.17 -7.98 -19.26
C LYS A 45 -0.81 -8.27 -18.63
N MET A 46 -0.21 -7.29 -17.97
CA MET A 46 1.09 -7.45 -17.31
C MET A 46 1.01 -8.38 -16.10
N GLY A 47 -0.06 -8.29 -15.33
CA GLY A 47 -0.28 -9.18 -14.19
C GLY A 47 -0.36 -10.64 -14.61
N LYS A 48 -1.05 -10.94 -15.68
CA LYS A 48 -1.14 -12.30 -16.24
C LYS A 48 0.20 -12.78 -16.78
N THR A 49 0.92 -11.92 -17.50
CA THR A 49 2.23 -12.27 -18.06
C THR A 49 3.27 -12.56 -16.97
N LEU A 50 3.25 -11.81 -15.88
CA LEU A 50 4.21 -11.93 -14.77
C LEU A 50 3.70 -12.82 -13.62
N ASN A 51 2.55 -13.45 -13.77
CA ASN A 51 1.92 -14.29 -12.73
C ASN A 51 1.71 -13.55 -11.40
N ALA A 52 1.30 -12.29 -11.46
CA ALA A 52 0.94 -11.53 -10.28
C ALA A 52 -0.24 -12.19 -9.56
N LYS A 53 -0.17 -12.25 -8.23
CA LYS A 53 -1.20 -12.89 -7.42
C LYS A 53 -2.39 -11.96 -7.19
N ASP A 54 -3.56 -12.54 -7.03
CA ASP A 54 -4.78 -11.82 -6.67
C ASP A 54 -4.73 -11.41 -5.19
N LEU A 55 -4.47 -10.12 -4.95
CA LEU A 55 -4.36 -9.57 -3.59
C LEU A 55 -5.74 -9.35 -2.94
N THR A 56 -6.83 -9.57 -3.65
CA THR A 56 -8.18 -9.56 -3.06
C THR A 56 -8.53 -10.87 -2.37
N ASP A 57 -7.77 -11.94 -2.65
CA ASP A 57 -7.97 -13.26 -2.09
C ASP A 57 -7.39 -13.36 -0.68
N ALA A 58 -8.22 -13.73 0.29
CA ALA A 58 -7.81 -13.88 1.68
C ALA A 58 -6.70 -14.93 1.87
N LYS A 59 -6.72 -16.01 1.09
CA LYS A 59 -5.67 -17.04 1.13
C LYS A 59 -4.32 -16.48 0.68
N VAL A 60 -4.30 -15.73 -0.42
CA VAL A 60 -3.10 -15.05 -0.92
C VAL A 60 -2.57 -14.08 0.13
N GLN A 61 -3.44 -13.29 0.75
CA GLN A 61 -3.07 -12.37 1.82
C GLN A 61 -2.41 -13.07 3.02
N SER A 62 -2.79 -14.30 3.31
CA SER A 62 -2.22 -15.09 4.42
C SER A 62 -0.84 -15.67 4.11
N GLU A 63 -0.43 -15.71 2.85
CA GLU A 63 0.82 -16.34 2.40
C GLU A 63 2.06 -15.46 2.62
N PHE A 64 1.88 -14.18 2.92
CA PHE A 64 3.00 -13.26 3.15
C PHE A 64 2.79 -12.37 4.36
N SER A 65 3.90 -12.02 5.02
CA SER A 65 3.94 -11.05 6.12
C SER A 65 4.02 -9.62 5.59
N ASP A 66 3.73 -8.64 6.45
CA ASP A 66 3.94 -7.23 6.12
C ASP A 66 5.42 -6.93 5.85
N ALA A 67 6.33 -7.56 6.59
CA ALA A 67 7.77 -7.44 6.36
C ALA A 67 8.18 -7.96 4.98
N LYS A 68 7.62 -9.08 4.53
CA LYS A 68 7.88 -9.62 3.20
C LYS A 68 7.31 -8.73 2.09
N ALA A 69 6.11 -8.21 2.28
CA ALA A 69 5.51 -7.25 1.36
C ALA A 69 6.35 -5.97 1.25
N THR A 70 6.82 -5.44 2.36
CA THR A 70 7.72 -4.28 2.41
C THR A 70 9.01 -4.55 1.63
N GLU A 71 9.65 -5.67 1.86
CA GLU A 71 10.86 -6.08 1.16
C GLU A 71 10.62 -6.19 -0.35
N SER A 72 9.53 -6.83 -0.76
CA SER A 72 9.19 -7.02 -2.16
C SER A 72 8.96 -5.69 -2.89
N ILE A 73 8.31 -4.74 -2.25
CA ILE A 73 8.11 -3.40 -2.83
C ILE A 73 9.45 -2.65 -2.91
N LYS A 74 10.22 -2.67 -1.84
CA LYS A 74 11.48 -1.92 -1.76
C LYS A 74 12.55 -2.46 -2.70
N ASN A 75 12.75 -3.76 -2.72
CA ASN A 75 13.86 -4.44 -3.40
C ASN A 75 13.46 -5.16 -4.69
N GLY A 76 12.15 -5.26 -4.95
CA GLY A 76 11.63 -6.01 -6.08
C GLY A 76 11.63 -7.52 -5.86
N VAL A 77 11.17 -8.24 -6.85
CA VAL A 77 11.10 -9.71 -6.84
C VAL A 77 11.76 -10.24 -8.10
N LYS A 78 12.62 -11.24 -7.93
CA LYS A 78 13.23 -11.98 -9.04
C LYS A 78 12.82 -13.45 -8.94
N GLU A 79 12.50 -14.04 -10.07
CA GLU A 79 12.21 -15.46 -10.22
C GLU A 79 13.04 -16.00 -11.39
N ASN A 80 13.81 -17.06 -11.15
CA ASN A 80 14.68 -17.66 -12.17
C ASN A 80 15.59 -16.63 -12.87
N GLY A 81 16.13 -15.67 -12.12
CA GLY A 81 17.01 -14.62 -12.63
C GLY A 81 16.30 -13.47 -13.36
N LYS A 82 14.98 -13.51 -13.49
CA LYS A 82 14.19 -12.46 -14.13
C LYS A 82 13.49 -11.61 -13.09
N THR A 83 13.47 -10.29 -13.31
CA THR A 83 12.69 -9.36 -12.49
C THR A 83 11.21 -9.49 -12.82
N THR A 84 10.42 -10.03 -11.89
CA THR A 84 8.96 -10.13 -12.02
C THR A 84 8.23 -8.96 -11.39
N MET A 85 8.83 -8.33 -10.39
CA MET A 85 8.38 -7.07 -9.81
C MET A 85 9.59 -6.15 -9.63
N LYS A 86 9.50 -4.95 -10.19
CA LYS A 86 10.60 -3.98 -10.07
C LYS A 86 10.68 -3.39 -8.66
N ALA A 87 11.88 -2.92 -8.28
CA ALA A 87 12.12 -2.27 -7.00
C ALA A 87 11.66 -0.82 -6.99
N PHE A 88 11.04 -0.40 -5.89
CA PHE A 88 10.56 0.97 -5.71
C PHE A 88 11.31 1.75 -4.62
N GLY A 89 12.33 1.16 -4.00
CA GLY A 89 13.08 1.79 -2.92
C GLY A 89 13.80 3.08 -3.31
N GLY A 90 14.13 3.27 -4.59
CA GLY A 90 14.70 4.52 -5.10
C GLY A 90 13.65 5.57 -5.48
N LYS A 91 12.37 5.22 -5.54
CA LYS A 91 11.28 6.08 -5.98
C LYS A 91 10.33 6.46 -4.85
N LEU A 92 10.09 5.54 -3.93
CA LEU A 92 9.18 5.72 -2.80
C LEU A 92 9.97 5.74 -1.48
N THR A 93 9.52 6.57 -0.54
CA THR A 93 10.08 6.58 0.81
C THR A 93 9.65 5.34 1.59
N ASP A 94 10.36 5.04 2.68
CA ASP A 94 10.00 3.93 3.57
C ASP A 94 8.59 4.12 4.15
N ASP A 95 8.19 5.34 4.49
CA ASP A 95 6.84 5.65 4.98
C ASP A 95 5.77 5.43 3.90
N GLU A 96 6.06 5.80 2.65
CA GLU A 96 5.16 5.55 1.52
C GLU A 96 5.01 4.05 1.25
N ILE A 97 6.08 3.28 1.34
CA ILE A 97 6.05 1.82 1.20
C ILE A 97 5.24 1.19 2.34
N LYS A 98 5.43 1.63 3.58
CA LYS A 98 4.64 1.17 4.73
C LYS A 98 3.15 1.44 4.53
N ALA A 99 2.79 2.62 4.04
CA ALA A 99 1.41 2.97 3.74
C ALA A 99 0.83 2.09 2.61
N LEU A 100 1.63 1.74 1.60
CA LEU A 100 1.22 0.82 0.54
C LEU A 100 0.97 -0.60 1.06
N VAL A 101 1.79 -1.10 1.96
CA VAL A 101 1.56 -2.41 2.60
C VAL A 101 0.23 -2.42 3.35
N ALA A 102 -0.06 -1.36 4.11
CA ALA A 102 -1.36 -1.22 4.77
C ALA A 102 -2.51 -1.15 3.77
N TYR A 103 -2.33 -0.45 2.65
CA TYR A 103 -3.32 -0.38 1.57
C TYR A 103 -3.59 -1.76 0.95
N VAL A 104 -2.54 -2.54 0.69
CA VAL A 104 -2.67 -3.92 0.18
C VAL A 104 -3.56 -4.78 1.09
N ARG A 105 -3.43 -4.65 2.40
CA ARG A 105 -4.28 -5.39 3.35
C ARG A 105 -5.76 -4.99 3.26
N THR A 106 -6.06 -3.78 2.83
CA THR A 106 -7.46 -3.33 2.63
C THR A 106 -8.10 -3.91 1.37
N LEU A 107 -7.32 -4.46 0.44
CA LEU A 107 -7.83 -5.02 -0.82
C LEU A 107 -8.51 -6.37 -0.64
N LYS A 108 -8.29 -7.04 0.47
CA LYS A 108 -8.91 -8.34 0.78
C LYS A 108 -10.43 -8.24 0.80
N LYS A 109 -11.08 -9.15 0.10
CA LYS A 109 -12.54 -9.32 0.11
C LYS A 109 -12.98 -10.34 1.16
#